data_ecf316ce6d46951b392df0793ac81cea
#
_entry.id   ecf316ce6d46951b392df0793ac81cea
#
_cell.length_a   1.000
_cell.length_b   1.000
_cell.length_c   1.000
_cell.angle_alpha   90.00
_cell.angle_beta   90.00
_cell.angle_gamma   90.00
#
_symmetry.space_group_name_H-M   'P 1'
#
loop_
_entity.id
_entity.type
_entity.pdbx_description
1 polymer ?
#
loop_
_entity_poly.entity_id
_entity_poly.type
_entity_poly.pdbx_seq_one_letter_code
_entity_poly.pdbx_strand_id
1 'polypeptide(L)'
;MIASPEMFLAGAAQRTHDIMLGTGVTSLPYHHPFNVAQRIVQLDHMSRGRAMFGSGPGALPSDARALGIDPMVQRDRQDEALSVITRLLRGEDRFSHECDWFTLDDARLQLLPLQEDLPMVTASSISPSGMTLAGKYGMGVLSIASNSTEGIQALPMQWSFAEEAAAEHGQTVDRTNWRVMMAFHLAESREQARNEAVDGLHRWHNEYNVWTLGRPNATHVEDKWDLLEQTTGGGASGAGAAVIGTPDDLVAAIRHLQEITGGFGVVLGFAHDWANREATLRSWDLLARYVIPELNGYTAGLRESQEYLNRHQAELMAGAGKAVVSKILANERAAAALQTTMEQAAQAAAAKQATQSEFRPGGGLPTSTD
;
A
#
# COMPACT_ATOMS: atom_id res chain seq x y z
N MET A 1 20.43 -3.75 -8.14
CA MET A 1 20.42 -2.48 -8.92
C MET A 1 19.84 -2.76 -10.29
N ILE A 2 18.97 -1.90 -10.80
CA ILE A 2 18.32 -2.04 -12.12
C ILE A 2 18.77 -0.85 -12.96
N ALA A 3 19.61 -1.08 -13.96
CA ALA A 3 20.18 -0.01 -14.79
C ALA A 3 19.22 0.46 -15.89
N SER A 4 18.31 -0.39 -16.35
CA SER A 4 17.31 -0.06 -17.39
C SER A 4 15.97 -0.68 -16.98
N PRO A 5 15.03 0.14 -16.45
CA PRO A 5 13.74 -0.36 -15.99
C PRO A 5 12.95 -1.11 -17.06
N GLU A 6 12.86 -0.59 -18.27
CA GLU A 6 12.06 -1.19 -19.34
C GLU A 6 12.61 -2.56 -19.76
N MET A 7 13.94 -2.73 -19.77
CA MET A 7 14.55 -4.04 -20.07
C MET A 7 14.29 -5.06 -18.97
N PHE A 8 14.36 -4.64 -17.71
CA PHE A 8 14.01 -5.49 -16.58
C PHE A 8 12.53 -5.90 -16.64
N LEU A 9 11.63 -4.96 -16.91
CA LEU A 9 10.19 -5.22 -17.03
C LEU A 9 9.89 -6.14 -18.22
N ALA A 10 10.59 -6.01 -19.34
CA ALA A 10 10.46 -6.93 -20.48
C ALA A 10 10.81 -8.37 -20.09
N GLY A 11 11.86 -8.56 -19.29
CA GLY A 11 12.21 -9.86 -18.72
C GLY A 11 11.15 -10.37 -17.72
N ALA A 12 10.61 -9.51 -16.87
CA ALA A 12 9.56 -9.83 -15.92
C ALA A 12 8.24 -10.21 -16.63
N ALA A 13 7.92 -9.56 -17.75
CA ALA A 13 6.74 -9.85 -18.56
C ALA A 13 6.66 -11.31 -19.02
N GLN A 14 7.82 -11.95 -19.26
CA GLN A 14 7.90 -13.34 -19.69
C GLN A 14 7.79 -14.34 -18.53
N ARG A 15 7.86 -13.86 -17.28
CA ARG A 15 7.88 -14.68 -16.06
C ARG A 15 6.64 -14.48 -15.19
N THR A 16 5.76 -13.56 -15.57
CA THR A 16 4.53 -13.21 -14.83
C THR A 16 3.34 -13.21 -15.77
N HIS A 17 2.13 -13.40 -15.24
CA HIS A 17 0.92 -13.52 -16.05
C HIS A 17 -0.15 -12.45 -15.69
N ASP A 18 -0.27 -12.07 -14.44
CA ASP A 18 -1.37 -11.22 -13.95
C ASP A 18 -0.91 -9.83 -13.50
N ILE A 19 0.29 -9.74 -12.91
CA ILE A 19 0.79 -8.48 -12.35
C ILE A 19 1.02 -7.44 -13.44
N MET A 20 0.55 -6.21 -13.20
CA MET A 20 0.87 -5.05 -14.03
C MET A 20 2.34 -4.68 -13.85
N LEU A 21 2.95 -4.16 -14.90
CA LEU A 21 4.38 -3.86 -14.98
C LEU A 21 4.60 -2.39 -15.34
N GLY A 22 5.14 -1.61 -14.43
CA GLY A 22 5.27 -0.17 -14.61
C GLY A 22 6.66 0.38 -14.31
N THR A 23 7.04 1.43 -15.03
CA THR A 23 8.21 2.20 -14.68
C THR A 23 7.91 3.12 -13.49
N GLY A 24 8.79 3.16 -12.53
CA GLY A 24 8.59 4.02 -11.35
C GLY A 24 9.85 4.82 -10.99
N VAL A 25 10.35 5.66 -11.94
CA VAL A 25 9.80 6.18 -13.21
C VAL A 25 10.79 6.06 -14.35
N THR A 26 10.37 6.41 -15.60
CA THR A 26 11.27 6.79 -16.69
C THR A 26 11.58 8.29 -16.59
N SER A 27 12.87 8.64 -16.44
CA SER A 27 13.33 10.04 -16.37
C SER A 27 13.35 10.68 -17.76
N LEU A 28 12.25 11.33 -18.13
CA LEU A 28 12.02 11.79 -19.50
C LEU A 28 13.11 12.69 -20.10
N PRO A 29 13.69 13.65 -19.34
CA PRO A 29 14.74 14.52 -19.87
C PRO A 29 16.00 13.80 -20.37
N TYR A 30 16.16 12.52 -20.01
CA TYR A 30 17.33 11.72 -20.39
C TYR A 30 17.11 10.89 -21.66
N HIS A 31 15.94 11.00 -22.29
CA HIS A 31 15.53 10.16 -23.41
C HIS A 31 14.81 10.95 -24.49
N HIS A 32 15.02 10.60 -25.74
CA HIS A 32 14.17 11.12 -26.82
C HIS A 32 12.72 10.62 -26.65
N PRO A 33 11.70 11.51 -26.61
CA PRO A 33 10.32 11.14 -26.28
C PRO A 33 9.72 10.07 -27.20
N PHE A 34 10.01 10.11 -28.50
CA PHE A 34 9.55 9.11 -29.45
C PHE A 34 10.04 7.70 -29.10
N ASN A 35 11.30 7.56 -28.70
CA ASN A 35 11.86 6.28 -28.29
C ASN A 35 11.24 5.77 -26.97
N VAL A 36 10.89 6.68 -26.06
CA VAL A 36 10.16 6.29 -24.84
C VAL A 36 8.80 5.71 -25.20
N ALA A 37 8.02 6.41 -26.03
CA ALA A 37 6.71 5.94 -26.48
C ALA A 37 6.79 4.55 -27.15
N GLN A 38 7.75 4.34 -28.05
CA GLN A 38 7.97 3.04 -28.70
C GLN A 38 8.29 1.92 -27.70
N ARG A 39 9.16 2.18 -26.71
CA ARG A 39 9.54 1.18 -25.71
C ARG A 39 8.37 0.78 -24.82
N ILE A 40 7.54 1.74 -24.44
CA ILE A 40 6.34 1.49 -23.63
C ILE A 40 5.31 0.67 -24.41
N VAL A 41 5.06 1.02 -25.68
CA VAL A 41 4.20 0.22 -26.56
C VAL A 41 4.74 -1.20 -26.73
N GLN A 42 6.05 -1.36 -26.97
CA GLN A 42 6.67 -2.68 -27.08
C GLN A 42 6.49 -3.49 -25.79
N LEU A 43 6.67 -2.87 -24.62
CA LEU A 43 6.45 -3.51 -23.31
C LEU A 43 4.99 -3.93 -23.15
N ASP A 44 4.05 -3.10 -23.61
CA ASP A 44 2.63 -3.39 -23.53
C ASP A 44 2.26 -4.65 -24.31
N HIS A 45 2.74 -4.76 -25.55
CA HIS A 45 2.56 -5.96 -26.35
C HIS A 45 3.26 -7.19 -25.75
N MET A 46 4.49 -7.05 -25.27
CA MET A 46 5.24 -8.16 -24.64
C MET A 46 4.57 -8.64 -23.36
N SER A 47 3.96 -7.77 -22.62
CA SER A 47 3.23 -8.08 -21.39
C SER A 47 1.76 -8.47 -21.61
N ARG A 48 1.26 -8.39 -22.85
CA ARG A 48 -0.14 -8.66 -23.21
C ARG A 48 -1.12 -7.71 -22.50
N GLY A 49 -0.86 -6.40 -22.59
CA GLY A 49 -1.74 -5.37 -22.02
C GLY A 49 -1.57 -5.17 -20.53
N ARG A 50 -0.36 -5.38 -19.97
CA ARG A 50 -0.07 -5.18 -18.55
C ARG A 50 0.96 -4.07 -18.29
N ALA A 51 1.34 -3.29 -19.30
CA ALA A 51 2.26 -2.19 -19.11
C ALA A 51 1.58 -1.00 -18.40
N MET A 52 2.35 -0.30 -17.59
CA MET A 52 2.03 1.01 -17.02
C MET A 52 3.20 1.95 -17.30
N PHE A 53 2.91 3.19 -17.64
CA PHE A 53 3.94 4.18 -17.90
C PHE A 53 4.04 5.18 -16.75
N GLY A 54 5.16 5.16 -16.03
CA GLY A 54 5.48 6.16 -15.02
C GLY A 54 6.58 7.10 -15.49
N SER A 55 6.35 8.40 -15.40
CA SER A 55 7.24 9.46 -15.84
C SER A 55 7.75 10.30 -14.67
N GLY A 56 8.94 10.86 -14.84
CA GLY A 56 9.54 11.79 -13.89
C GLY A 56 10.59 12.68 -14.51
N PRO A 57 11.01 13.75 -13.78
CA PRO A 57 12.03 14.69 -14.30
C PRO A 57 13.47 14.15 -14.17
N GLY A 58 13.68 13.04 -13.45
CA GLY A 58 15.00 12.65 -12.97
C GLY A 58 15.31 13.28 -11.60
N ALA A 59 15.80 12.45 -10.69
CA ALA A 59 16.01 12.85 -9.29
C ALA A 59 17.49 12.91 -8.89
N LEU A 60 18.37 12.20 -9.61
CA LEU A 60 19.77 12.08 -9.24
C LEU A 60 20.63 13.13 -9.98
N PRO A 61 21.31 14.03 -9.23
CA PRO A 61 22.22 15.01 -9.84
C PRO A 61 23.37 14.37 -10.60
N SER A 62 23.82 13.18 -10.18
CA SER A 62 24.85 12.40 -10.86
C SER A 62 24.47 12.00 -12.27
N ASP A 63 23.21 11.60 -12.49
CA ASP A 63 22.70 11.17 -13.79
C ASP A 63 22.60 12.38 -14.74
N ALA A 64 22.02 13.47 -14.25
CA ALA A 64 21.95 14.72 -15.01
C ALA A 64 23.34 15.18 -15.44
N ARG A 65 24.32 15.17 -14.51
CA ARG A 65 25.71 15.52 -14.81
C ARG A 65 26.36 14.58 -15.83
N ALA A 66 26.16 13.27 -15.67
CA ALA A 66 26.72 12.28 -16.61
C ALA A 66 26.20 12.46 -18.04
N LEU A 67 24.95 12.93 -18.18
CA LEU A 67 24.28 13.19 -19.45
C LEU A 67 24.44 14.63 -19.94
N GLY A 68 25.14 15.50 -19.19
CA GLY A 68 25.33 16.91 -19.56
C GLY A 68 24.04 17.75 -19.50
N ILE A 69 23.10 17.36 -18.64
CA ILE A 69 21.79 18.02 -18.52
C ILE A 69 21.80 18.91 -17.27
N ASP A 70 21.40 20.17 -17.45
CA ASP A 70 21.19 21.09 -16.34
C ASP A 70 19.95 20.66 -15.54
N PRO A 71 20.05 20.46 -14.22
CA PRO A 71 18.89 20.15 -13.39
C PRO A 71 17.75 21.19 -13.46
N MET A 72 18.05 22.43 -13.80
CA MET A 72 17.06 23.51 -13.90
C MET A 72 16.06 23.30 -15.02
N VAL A 73 16.45 22.66 -16.13
CA VAL A 73 15.57 22.43 -17.29
C VAL A 73 14.80 21.09 -17.22
N GLN A 74 15.08 20.25 -16.24
CA GLN A 74 14.52 18.88 -16.21
C GLN A 74 12.98 18.85 -16.13
N ARG A 75 12.37 19.75 -15.36
CA ARG A 75 10.91 19.78 -15.21
C ARG A 75 10.22 20.28 -16.48
N ASP A 76 10.78 21.29 -17.13
CA ASP A 76 10.26 21.82 -18.39
C ASP A 76 10.39 20.77 -19.50
N ARG A 77 11.52 20.08 -19.57
CA ARG A 77 11.72 18.96 -20.50
C ARG A 77 10.79 17.77 -20.24
N GLN A 78 10.44 17.51 -18.98
CA GLN A 78 9.45 16.49 -18.68
C GLN A 78 8.08 16.88 -19.22
N ASP A 79 7.65 18.12 -19.02
CA ASP A 79 6.39 18.63 -19.55
C ASP A 79 6.36 18.57 -21.08
N GLU A 80 7.41 19.07 -21.72
CA GLU A 80 7.59 19.04 -23.16
C GLU A 80 7.51 17.60 -23.72
N ALA A 81 8.23 16.65 -23.09
CA ALA A 81 8.19 15.25 -23.49
C ALA A 81 6.79 14.65 -23.34
N LEU A 82 6.09 14.94 -22.25
CA LEU A 82 4.73 14.45 -22.01
C LEU A 82 3.75 14.98 -23.06
N SER A 83 3.93 16.24 -23.52
CA SER A 83 3.07 16.84 -24.55
C SER A 83 3.05 16.04 -25.85
N VAL A 84 4.17 15.41 -26.22
CA VAL A 84 4.27 14.59 -27.44
C VAL A 84 4.04 13.10 -27.17
N ILE A 85 4.50 12.58 -26.02
CA ILE A 85 4.30 11.16 -25.67
C ILE A 85 2.82 10.82 -25.57
N THR A 86 2.02 11.65 -24.91
CA THR A 86 0.59 11.45 -24.77
C THR A 86 -0.13 11.39 -26.11
N ARG A 87 0.24 12.26 -27.05
CA ARG A 87 -0.30 12.26 -28.42
C ARG A 87 0.10 11.01 -29.20
N LEU A 88 1.37 10.61 -29.12
CA LEU A 88 1.88 9.39 -29.76
C LEU A 88 1.18 8.13 -29.25
N LEU A 89 1.00 8.00 -27.93
CA LEU A 89 0.34 6.84 -27.33
C LEU A 89 -1.16 6.79 -27.60
N ARG A 90 -1.82 7.94 -27.77
CA ARG A 90 -3.23 8.03 -28.19
C ARG A 90 -3.45 7.74 -29.68
N GLY A 91 -2.39 7.61 -30.45
CA GLY A 91 -2.45 7.31 -31.87
C GLY A 91 -2.95 8.47 -32.73
N GLU A 92 -2.71 9.70 -32.30
CA GLU A 92 -3.05 10.89 -33.10
C GLU A 92 -2.44 10.82 -34.50
N ASP A 93 -3.01 11.59 -35.42
CA ASP A 93 -2.47 11.75 -36.77
C ASP A 93 -1.05 12.30 -36.72
N ARG A 94 -0.33 12.16 -37.85
CA ARG A 94 1.05 12.63 -37.97
C ARG A 94 1.18 14.07 -37.56
N PHE A 95 2.21 14.40 -36.81
CA PHE A 95 2.50 15.74 -36.36
C PHE A 95 3.98 16.00 -36.27
N SER A 96 4.35 17.28 -36.40
CA SER A 96 5.70 17.76 -36.15
C SER A 96 5.75 18.55 -34.84
N HIS A 97 6.88 18.48 -34.16
CA HIS A 97 7.16 19.23 -32.93
C HIS A 97 8.64 19.55 -32.88
N GLU A 98 8.97 20.79 -32.60
CA GLU A 98 10.37 21.27 -32.51
C GLU A 98 10.56 22.03 -31.20
N CYS A 99 11.61 21.70 -30.47
CA CYS A 99 12.03 22.38 -29.27
C CYS A 99 13.57 22.36 -29.16
N ASP A 100 14.14 22.90 -28.09
CA ASP A 100 15.57 23.07 -27.88
C ASP A 100 16.37 21.76 -27.73
N TRP A 101 15.74 20.63 -27.49
CA TRP A 101 16.42 19.38 -27.18
C TRP A 101 15.94 18.13 -27.95
N PHE A 102 14.85 18.23 -28.71
CA PHE A 102 14.44 17.21 -29.70
C PHE A 102 13.57 17.79 -30.79
N THR A 103 13.49 17.06 -31.91
CA THR A 103 12.59 17.37 -33.03
C THR A 103 11.84 16.11 -33.43
N LEU A 104 10.54 16.25 -33.68
CA LEU A 104 9.70 15.29 -34.39
C LEU A 104 9.28 15.87 -35.73
N ASP A 105 9.47 15.13 -36.82
CA ASP A 105 9.03 15.52 -38.14
C ASP A 105 8.08 14.47 -38.70
N ASP A 106 6.85 14.87 -39.00
CA ASP A 106 5.77 14.01 -39.53
C ASP A 106 5.65 12.67 -38.73
N ALA A 107 5.73 12.74 -37.41
CA ALA A 107 5.89 11.61 -36.53
C ALA A 107 4.55 10.94 -36.19
N ARG A 108 4.53 9.63 -36.19
CA ARG A 108 3.44 8.77 -35.69
C ARG A 108 4.03 7.41 -35.31
N LEU A 109 3.49 6.78 -34.26
CA LEU A 109 3.86 5.41 -33.95
C LEU A 109 3.27 4.44 -34.98
N GLN A 110 4.06 3.45 -35.41
CA GLN A 110 3.61 2.38 -36.31
C GLN A 110 2.76 1.34 -35.56
N LEU A 111 3.10 1.09 -34.29
CA LEU A 111 2.41 0.18 -33.39
C LEU A 111 1.80 1.03 -32.25
N LEU A 112 0.52 0.86 -31.99
CA LEU A 112 -0.17 1.50 -30.88
C LEU A 112 -0.22 0.57 -29.65
N PRO A 113 -0.48 1.10 -28.44
CA PRO A 113 -0.71 0.26 -27.28
C PRO A 113 -1.78 -0.80 -27.52
N LEU A 114 -1.60 -1.97 -26.92
CA LEU A 114 -2.63 -3.01 -26.90
C LEU A 114 -3.81 -2.62 -26.00
N GLN A 115 -3.51 -1.89 -24.92
CA GLN A 115 -4.49 -1.32 -24.02
C GLN A 115 -5.12 -0.07 -24.65
N GLU A 116 -6.45 0.02 -24.66
CA GLU A 116 -7.18 1.22 -25.09
C GLU A 116 -6.80 2.41 -24.19
N ASP A 117 -6.79 2.19 -22.88
CA ASP A 117 -6.36 3.15 -21.86
C ASP A 117 -5.09 2.64 -21.15
N LEU A 118 -3.94 2.91 -21.73
CA LEU A 118 -2.66 2.57 -21.11
C LEU A 118 -2.47 3.43 -19.85
N PRO A 119 -2.35 2.81 -18.64
CA PRO A 119 -2.22 3.57 -17.42
C PRO A 119 -0.94 4.41 -17.39
N MET A 120 -1.09 5.72 -17.23
CA MET A 120 0.01 6.67 -17.14
C MET A 120 0.02 7.36 -15.79
N VAL A 121 1.21 7.53 -15.21
CA VAL A 121 1.40 8.26 -13.97
C VAL A 121 2.61 9.19 -14.06
N THR A 122 2.59 10.26 -13.28
CA THR A 122 3.76 11.11 -13.07
C THR A 122 4.19 11.09 -11.61
N ALA A 123 5.51 11.12 -11.38
CA ALA A 123 6.04 11.18 -10.03
C ALA A 123 5.78 12.55 -9.41
N SER A 124 5.36 12.56 -8.15
CA SER A 124 5.20 13.74 -7.33
C SER A 124 5.93 13.56 -6.00
N SER A 125 6.57 14.63 -5.55
CA SER A 125 7.16 14.72 -4.22
C SER A 125 6.49 15.88 -3.47
N ILE A 126 7.25 16.74 -2.81
CA ILE A 126 6.71 17.87 -2.04
C ILE A 126 6.27 19.03 -2.96
N SER A 127 6.96 19.22 -4.10
CA SER A 127 6.61 20.30 -5.04
C SER A 127 5.31 19.99 -5.81
N PRO A 128 4.55 21.02 -6.21
CA PRO A 128 3.29 20.82 -6.94
C PRO A 128 3.49 20.28 -8.37
N SER A 129 4.69 20.36 -8.94
CA SER A 129 4.92 20.12 -10.37
C SER A 129 4.43 18.78 -10.88
N GLY A 130 4.64 17.69 -10.13
CA GLY A 130 4.15 16.36 -10.52
C GLY A 130 2.62 16.29 -10.53
N MET A 131 1.97 16.87 -9.55
CA MET A 131 0.50 16.95 -9.47
C MET A 131 -0.07 17.80 -10.60
N THR A 132 0.54 18.96 -10.88
CA THR A 132 0.14 19.84 -11.98
C THR A 132 0.24 19.12 -13.34
N LEU A 133 1.32 18.35 -13.57
CA LEU A 133 1.45 17.57 -14.80
C LEU A 133 0.41 16.45 -14.89
N ALA A 134 0.11 15.79 -13.77
CA ALA A 134 -0.96 14.80 -13.73
C ALA A 134 -2.30 15.41 -14.15
N GLY A 135 -2.66 16.57 -13.61
CA GLY A 135 -3.86 17.31 -13.99
C GLY A 135 -3.85 17.72 -15.45
N LYS A 136 -2.76 18.34 -15.91
CA LYS A 136 -2.62 18.83 -17.29
C LYS A 136 -2.85 17.75 -18.36
N TYR A 137 -2.40 16.52 -18.11
CA TYR A 137 -2.49 15.42 -19.08
C TYR A 137 -3.55 14.35 -18.73
N GLY A 138 -4.32 14.52 -17.66
CA GLY A 138 -5.32 13.54 -17.20
C GLY A 138 -4.68 12.22 -16.76
N MET A 139 -3.55 12.29 -16.07
CA MET A 139 -2.76 11.12 -15.64
C MET A 139 -2.98 10.82 -14.16
N GLY A 140 -2.62 9.61 -13.73
CA GLY A 140 -2.49 9.29 -12.32
C GLY A 140 -1.21 9.88 -11.71
N VAL A 141 -1.10 9.75 -10.39
CA VAL A 141 0.03 10.25 -9.62
C VAL A 141 0.73 9.12 -8.88
N LEU A 142 2.05 9.18 -8.81
CA LEU A 142 2.91 8.37 -7.96
C LEU A 142 3.58 9.29 -6.96
N SER A 143 3.00 9.40 -5.75
CA SER A 143 3.54 10.22 -4.68
C SER A 143 4.61 9.47 -3.90
N ILE A 144 5.81 10.06 -3.85
CA ILE A 144 6.92 9.61 -3.01
C ILE A 144 7.10 10.49 -1.77
N ALA A 145 6.23 11.46 -1.58
CA ALA A 145 6.29 12.42 -0.46
C ALA A 145 6.22 11.74 0.90
N SER A 146 5.45 10.66 1.02
CA SER A 146 5.25 9.89 2.26
C SER A 146 6.50 9.19 2.81
N ASN A 147 7.66 9.36 2.18
CA ASN A 147 8.94 8.87 2.72
C ASN A 147 9.65 9.88 3.66
N SER A 148 8.99 10.97 3.99
CA SER A 148 9.48 11.96 4.97
C SER A 148 8.31 12.59 5.73
N THR A 149 8.58 13.08 6.92
CA THR A 149 7.56 13.73 7.77
C THR A 149 6.99 14.99 7.10
N GLU A 150 7.84 15.79 6.48
CA GLU A 150 7.44 17.01 5.75
C GLU A 150 6.55 16.66 4.55
N GLY A 151 6.90 15.57 3.87
CA GLY A 151 6.12 15.08 2.73
C GLY A 151 4.73 14.59 3.15
N ILE A 152 4.62 13.86 4.26
CA ILE A 152 3.33 13.44 4.81
C ILE A 152 2.46 14.65 5.14
N GLN A 153 3.03 15.69 5.74
CA GLN A 153 2.32 16.93 6.04
C GLN A 153 1.86 17.69 4.78
N ALA A 154 2.57 17.54 3.66
CA ALA A 154 2.20 18.17 2.39
C ALA A 154 1.09 17.41 1.63
N LEU A 155 0.96 16.09 1.81
CA LEU A 155 0.02 15.25 1.06
C LEU A 155 -1.43 15.77 1.03
N PRO A 156 -2.02 16.26 2.14
CA PRO A 156 -3.41 16.74 2.14
C PRO A 156 -3.70 17.84 1.11
N MET A 157 -2.71 18.71 0.86
CA MET A 157 -2.81 19.82 -0.10
C MET A 157 -2.50 19.42 -1.54
N GLN A 158 -1.74 18.36 -1.74
CA GLN A 158 -1.15 18.08 -3.06
C GLN A 158 -2.19 17.76 -4.14
N TRP A 159 -3.27 17.06 -3.79
CA TRP A 159 -4.25 16.66 -4.79
C TRP A 159 -4.99 17.87 -5.42
N SER A 160 -5.15 18.99 -4.70
CA SER A 160 -5.78 20.20 -5.25
C SER A 160 -5.04 20.76 -6.48
N PHE A 161 -3.71 20.64 -6.51
CA PHE A 161 -2.94 21.07 -7.69
C PHE A 161 -3.25 20.24 -8.93
N ALA A 162 -3.56 18.95 -8.77
CA ALA A 162 -3.97 18.11 -9.89
C ALA A 162 -5.39 18.47 -10.37
N GLU A 163 -6.32 18.72 -9.45
CA GLU A 163 -7.69 19.12 -9.76
C GLU A 163 -7.73 20.49 -10.45
N GLU A 164 -6.97 21.47 -9.95
CA GLU A 164 -6.85 22.80 -10.54
C GLU A 164 -6.31 22.74 -11.97
N ALA A 165 -5.17 22.04 -12.17
CA ALA A 165 -4.58 21.89 -13.50
C ALA A 165 -5.48 21.09 -14.46
N ALA A 166 -6.20 20.08 -13.98
CA ALA A 166 -7.16 19.35 -14.79
C ALA A 166 -8.30 20.26 -15.29
N ALA A 167 -8.84 21.09 -14.41
CA ALA A 167 -9.88 22.06 -14.78
C ALA A 167 -9.38 23.07 -15.82
N GLU A 168 -8.16 23.59 -15.69
CA GLU A 168 -7.53 24.51 -16.63
C GLU A 168 -7.34 23.91 -18.03
N HIS A 169 -7.06 22.61 -18.11
CA HIS A 169 -6.74 21.92 -19.37
C HIS A 169 -7.88 21.04 -19.90
N GLY A 170 -9.09 21.14 -19.30
CA GLY A 170 -10.25 20.37 -19.74
C GLY A 170 -10.07 18.85 -19.56
N GLN A 171 -9.27 18.44 -18.56
CA GLN A 171 -9.04 17.05 -18.17
C GLN A 171 -9.81 16.69 -16.91
N THR A 172 -9.78 15.41 -16.56
CA THR A 172 -10.28 14.91 -15.29
C THR A 172 -9.19 14.08 -14.62
N VAL A 173 -9.14 14.12 -13.29
CA VAL A 173 -8.27 13.27 -12.47
C VAL A 173 -9.11 12.50 -11.46
N ASP A 174 -8.70 11.26 -11.18
CA ASP A 174 -9.40 10.37 -10.26
C ASP A 174 -8.43 9.93 -9.15
N ARG A 175 -8.83 10.14 -7.90
CA ARG A 175 -8.08 9.72 -6.71
C ARG A 175 -7.80 8.22 -6.65
N THR A 176 -8.59 7.39 -7.33
CA THR A 176 -8.33 5.96 -7.47
C THR A 176 -7.02 5.68 -8.22
N ASN A 177 -6.56 6.62 -9.03
CA ASN A 177 -5.28 6.60 -9.73
C ASN A 177 -4.14 7.32 -8.98
N TRP A 178 -4.38 7.78 -7.77
CA TRP A 178 -3.35 8.31 -6.89
C TRP A 178 -2.68 7.17 -6.12
N ARG A 179 -1.38 6.98 -6.37
CA ARG A 179 -0.52 5.98 -5.74
C ARG A 179 0.34 6.66 -4.70
N VAL A 180 0.23 6.25 -3.45
CA VAL A 180 1.03 6.79 -2.33
C VAL A 180 2.04 5.72 -1.91
N MET A 181 3.33 6.07 -1.99
CA MET A 181 4.41 5.18 -1.58
C MET A 181 4.45 5.07 -0.06
N MET A 182 4.64 3.86 0.44
CA MET A 182 4.89 3.58 1.85
C MET A 182 6.03 2.59 2.00
N ALA A 183 6.98 2.91 2.89
CA ALA A 183 8.00 1.98 3.32
C ALA A 183 7.48 1.21 4.55
N PHE A 184 7.67 -0.11 4.59
CA PHE A 184 7.26 -0.91 5.73
C PHE A 184 8.10 -2.18 5.87
N HIS A 185 8.23 -2.67 7.10
CA HIS A 185 8.68 -4.02 7.41
C HIS A 185 7.74 -4.63 8.46
N LEU A 186 7.16 -5.80 8.16
CA LEU A 186 6.16 -6.46 8.98
C LEU A 186 6.68 -7.76 9.58
N ALA A 187 6.32 -8.00 10.84
CA ALA A 187 6.52 -9.27 11.53
C ALA A 187 5.30 -9.58 12.41
N GLU A 188 5.30 -10.73 13.08
CA GLU A 188 4.24 -11.16 13.99
C GLU A 188 4.16 -10.31 15.25
N SER A 189 5.28 -9.63 15.61
CA SER A 189 5.32 -8.67 16.71
C SER A 189 6.13 -7.43 16.34
N ARG A 190 5.82 -6.31 17.00
CA ARG A 190 6.57 -5.04 16.84
C ARG A 190 8.05 -5.20 17.21
N GLU A 191 8.33 -5.93 18.27
CA GLU A 191 9.70 -6.20 18.73
C GLU A 191 10.49 -6.94 17.65
N GLN A 192 9.93 -7.99 17.10
CA GLN A 192 10.54 -8.76 16.02
C GLN A 192 10.80 -7.89 14.78
N ALA A 193 9.80 -7.14 14.30
CA ALA A 193 9.93 -6.27 13.14
C ALA A 193 11.07 -5.26 13.31
N ARG A 194 11.16 -4.65 14.49
CA ARG A 194 12.20 -3.67 14.85
C ARG A 194 13.59 -4.28 14.85
N ASN A 195 13.74 -5.43 15.50
CA ASN A 195 15.03 -6.14 15.56
C ASN A 195 15.50 -6.59 14.17
N GLU A 196 14.58 -7.01 13.29
CA GLU A 196 14.92 -7.45 11.93
C GLU A 196 15.34 -6.30 11.01
N ALA A 197 14.73 -5.11 11.15
CA ALA A 197 14.90 -3.99 10.22
C ALA A 197 15.98 -2.97 10.65
N VAL A 198 16.29 -2.86 11.95
CA VAL A 198 17.06 -1.73 12.49
C VAL A 198 18.46 -1.59 11.87
N ASP A 199 19.19 -2.67 11.68
CA ASP A 199 20.56 -2.62 11.14
C ASP A 199 20.58 -2.24 9.66
N GLY A 200 19.67 -2.79 8.88
CA GLY A 200 19.56 -2.47 7.46
C GLY A 200 19.00 -1.06 7.21
N LEU A 201 18.04 -0.62 8.01
CA LEU A 201 17.54 0.76 7.97
C LEU A 201 18.67 1.76 8.26
N HIS A 202 19.47 1.50 9.31
CA HIS A 202 20.59 2.35 9.69
C HIS A 202 21.64 2.46 8.58
N ARG A 203 22.01 1.31 7.99
CA ARG A 203 22.93 1.26 6.85
C ARG A 203 22.34 2.01 5.64
N TRP A 204 21.08 1.75 5.27
CA TRP A 204 20.40 2.40 4.14
C TRP A 204 20.34 3.92 4.32
N HIS A 205 20.05 4.40 5.53
CA HIS A 205 20.00 5.82 5.81
C HIS A 205 21.37 6.47 5.67
N ASN A 206 22.36 5.99 6.40
CA ASN A 206 23.68 6.63 6.48
C ASN A 206 24.50 6.46 5.19
N GLU A 207 24.52 5.26 4.59
CA GLU A 207 25.33 5.00 3.40
C GLU A 207 24.64 5.47 2.13
N TYR A 208 23.32 5.29 2.01
CA TYR A 208 22.63 5.62 0.78
C TYR A 208 22.02 7.04 0.79
N ASN A 209 21.18 7.38 1.77
CA ASN A 209 20.53 8.69 1.76
C ASN A 209 21.50 9.84 2.10
N VAL A 210 22.39 9.64 3.10
CA VAL A 210 23.34 10.67 3.51
C VAL A 210 24.55 10.70 2.59
N TRP A 211 25.26 9.60 2.45
CA TRP A 211 26.54 9.58 1.74
C TRP A 211 26.41 9.53 0.22
N THR A 212 25.56 8.64 -0.30
CA THR A 212 25.45 8.43 -1.75
C THR A 212 24.58 9.48 -2.43
N LEU A 213 23.38 9.75 -1.87
CA LEU A 213 22.44 10.72 -2.44
C LEU A 213 22.71 12.16 -2.01
N GLY A 214 23.36 12.35 -0.85
CA GLY A 214 23.61 13.69 -0.31
C GLY A 214 22.32 14.49 -0.13
N ARG A 215 21.25 13.86 0.36
CA ARG A 215 19.96 14.53 0.52
C ARG A 215 20.12 15.70 1.50
N PRO A 216 19.65 16.91 1.18
CA PRO A 216 19.92 18.13 1.97
C PRO A 216 19.47 18.03 3.43
N ASN A 217 18.40 17.25 3.69
CA ASN A 217 17.82 17.10 5.04
C ASN A 217 18.19 15.78 5.71
N ALA A 218 19.00 14.94 5.07
CA ALA A 218 19.46 13.70 5.65
C ALA A 218 20.79 13.93 6.36
N THR A 219 20.80 13.80 7.68
CA THR A 219 22.03 13.88 8.49
C THR A 219 22.41 12.50 8.99
N HIS A 220 23.71 12.29 9.20
CA HIS A 220 24.19 11.05 9.77
C HIS A 220 23.61 10.85 11.18
N VAL A 221 23.10 9.66 11.46
CA VAL A 221 22.59 9.26 12.77
C VAL A 221 23.45 8.11 13.28
N GLU A 222 24.08 8.28 14.44
CA GLU A 222 25.01 7.29 14.98
C GLU A 222 24.30 6.09 15.60
N ASP A 223 23.29 6.34 16.43
CA ASP A 223 22.53 5.27 17.08
C ASP A 223 21.39 4.76 16.16
N LYS A 224 21.40 3.46 15.92
CA LYS A 224 20.44 2.81 15.05
C LYS A 224 19.00 2.80 15.60
N TRP A 225 18.86 2.78 16.92
CA TRP A 225 17.55 2.79 17.55
C TRP A 225 16.94 4.19 17.55
N ASP A 226 17.77 5.22 17.74
CA ASP A 226 17.34 6.61 17.57
C ASP A 226 16.85 6.87 16.15
N LEU A 227 17.56 6.37 15.15
CA LEU A 227 17.12 6.45 13.76
C LEU A 227 15.78 5.73 13.52
N LEU A 228 15.64 4.55 14.09
CA LEU A 228 14.39 3.79 13.97
C LEU A 228 13.21 4.54 14.59
N GLU A 229 13.37 5.14 15.78
CA GLU A 229 12.36 5.96 16.42
C GLU A 229 12.01 7.20 15.57
N GLN A 230 13.01 7.90 15.02
CA GLN A 230 12.80 9.03 14.12
C GLN A 230 12.03 8.62 12.87
N THR A 231 12.38 7.47 12.27
CA THR A 231 11.78 6.99 11.03
C THR A 231 10.32 6.53 11.21
N THR A 232 10.04 5.90 12.36
CA THR A 232 8.67 5.42 12.68
C THR A 232 7.80 6.46 13.40
N GLY A 233 8.34 7.63 13.74
CA GLY A 233 7.61 8.68 14.46
C GLY A 233 7.34 8.32 15.92
N GLY A 234 8.18 7.43 16.53
CA GLY A 234 8.10 7.09 17.95
C GLY A 234 6.92 6.19 18.34
N GLY A 235 6.21 5.60 17.38
CA GLY A 235 5.08 4.73 17.71
C GLY A 235 4.31 4.15 16.54
N ALA A 236 3.34 3.29 16.87
CA ALA A 236 2.47 2.59 15.92
C ALA A 236 1.43 3.46 15.20
N SER A 237 1.39 4.77 15.46
CA SER A 237 0.35 5.67 14.94
C SER A 237 0.59 6.18 13.50
N GLY A 238 1.62 5.68 12.81
CA GLY A 238 1.82 5.99 11.38
C GLY A 238 2.22 7.43 11.05
N ALA A 239 2.68 8.21 12.02
CA ALA A 239 3.16 9.57 11.79
C ALA A 239 4.57 9.64 11.21
N GLY A 240 5.25 8.51 11.07
CA GLY A 240 6.62 8.41 10.54
C GLY A 240 6.69 8.08 9.06
N ALA A 241 7.89 8.19 8.51
CA ALA A 241 8.20 7.89 7.11
C ALA A 241 8.16 6.39 6.77
N ALA A 242 8.06 5.51 7.76
CA ALA A 242 7.94 4.08 7.58
C ALA A 242 7.13 3.42 8.69
N VAL A 243 6.55 2.26 8.38
CA VAL A 243 5.88 1.37 9.34
C VAL A 243 6.75 0.15 9.56
N ILE A 244 7.29 0.00 10.79
CA ILE A 244 8.05 -1.17 11.21
C ILE A 244 7.31 -1.80 12.38
N GLY A 245 6.53 -2.84 12.13
CA GLY A 245 5.59 -3.37 13.10
C GLY A 245 4.77 -4.55 12.59
N THR A 246 3.52 -4.61 12.99
CA THR A 246 2.58 -5.69 12.66
C THR A 246 1.72 -5.30 11.46
N PRO A 247 0.99 -6.28 10.84
CA PRO A 247 -0.02 -5.98 9.84
C PRO A 247 -1.06 -4.95 10.27
N ASP A 248 -1.51 -4.99 11.53
CA ASP A 248 -2.48 -4.03 12.07
C ASP A 248 -1.93 -2.61 12.12
N ASP A 249 -0.62 -2.46 12.42
CA ASP A 249 0.05 -1.16 12.40
C ASP A 249 0.05 -0.56 11.00
N LEU A 250 0.30 -1.38 9.97
CA LEU A 250 0.27 -0.91 8.58
C LEU A 250 -1.16 -0.56 8.13
N VAL A 251 -2.16 -1.35 8.49
CA VAL A 251 -3.57 -1.03 8.22
C VAL A 251 -3.95 0.31 8.85
N ALA A 252 -3.59 0.53 10.12
CA ALA A 252 -3.86 1.78 10.82
C ALA A 252 -3.18 2.98 10.14
N ALA A 253 -1.91 2.84 9.74
CA ALA A 253 -1.17 3.88 9.04
C ALA A 253 -1.78 4.23 7.67
N ILE A 254 -2.19 3.22 6.89
CA ILE A 254 -2.85 3.44 5.59
C ILE A 254 -4.19 4.16 5.78
N ARG A 255 -5.01 3.74 6.74
CA ARG A 255 -6.30 4.40 7.04
C ARG A 255 -6.10 5.85 7.48
N HIS A 256 -5.10 6.10 8.31
CA HIS A 256 -4.75 7.46 8.71
C HIS A 256 -4.35 8.33 7.50
N LEU A 257 -3.49 7.83 6.61
CA LEU A 257 -3.13 8.54 5.38
C LEU A 257 -4.35 8.79 4.48
N GLN A 258 -5.26 7.83 4.35
CA GLN A 258 -6.51 8.00 3.61
C GLN A 258 -7.39 9.09 4.22
N GLU A 259 -7.48 9.14 5.55
CA GLU A 259 -8.24 10.17 6.27
C GLU A 259 -7.68 11.58 6.02
N ILE A 260 -6.38 11.79 6.25
CA ILE A 260 -5.78 13.13 6.13
C ILE A 260 -5.67 13.63 4.68
N THR A 261 -5.64 12.72 3.69
CA THR A 261 -5.57 13.07 2.26
C THR A 261 -6.93 13.22 1.60
N GLY A 262 -8.01 12.80 2.26
CA GLY A 262 -9.33 12.66 1.64
C GLY A 262 -9.45 11.45 0.71
N GLY A 263 -8.53 10.50 0.80
CA GLY A 263 -8.50 9.24 0.08
C GLY A 263 -7.54 9.20 -1.11
N PHE A 264 -7.01 8.01 -1.37
CA PHE A 264 -6.21 7.65 -2.53
C PHE A 264 -6.46 6.17 -2.88
N GLY A 265 -6.20 5.77 -4.13
CA GLY A 265 -6.60 4.45 -4.61
C GLY A 265 -5.58 3.34 -4.38
N VAL A 266 -4.28 3.64 -4.33
CA VAL A 266 -3.23 2.61 -4.33
C VAL A 266 -2.15 2.90 -3.31
N VAL A 267 -1.82 1.89 -2.50
CA VAL A 267 -0.57 1.88 -1.71
C VAL A 267 0.54 1.28 -2.58
N LEU A 268 1.62 2.02 -2.75
CA LEU A 268 2.83 1.54 -3.39
C LEU A 268 3.85 1.13 -2.32
N GLY A 269 3.99 -0.17 -2.07
CA GLY A 269 4.97 -0.69 -1.13
C GLY A 269 6.40 -0.47 -1.62
N PHE A 270 7.23 0.20 -0.83
CA PHE A 270 8.64 0.40 -1.16
C PHE A 270 9.46 -0.83 -0.81
N ALA A 271 10.02 -1.50 -1.83
CA ALA A 271 10.91 -2.63 -1.64
C ALA A 271 12.30 -2.16 -1.23
N HIS A 272 12.81 -2.68 -0.13
CA HIS A 272 14.11 -2.36 0.45
C HIS A 272 14.76 -3.63 1.07
N ASP A 273 16.01 -3.51 1.47
CA ASP A 273 16.82 -4.57 2.08
C ASP A 273 17.16 -4.31 3.56
N TRP A 274 16.21 -3.74 4.31
CA TRP A 274 16.40 -3.48 5.76
C TRP A 274 16.54 -4.76 6.56
N ALA A 275 15.85 -5.83 6.16
CA ALA A 275 15.95 -7.14 6.76
C ALA A 275 16.60 -8.16 5.82
N ASN A 276 16.96 -9.32 6.34
CA ASN A 276 17.42 -10.42 5.50
C ASN A 276 16.31 -10.93 4.56
N ARG A 277 16.69 -11.75 3.59
CA ARG A 277 15.77 -12.24 2.54
C ARG A 277 14.55 -12.97 3.10
N GLU A 278 14.74 -13.80 4.13
CA GLU A 278 13.65 -14.59 4.72
C GLU A 278 12.63 -13.69 5.43
N ALA A 279 13.09 -12.77 6.27
CA ALA A 279 12.25 -11.80 6.97
C ALA A 279 11.55 -10.85 5.97
N THR A 280 12.25 -10.43 4.91
CA THR A 280 11.64 -9.61 3.85
C THR A 280 10.52 -10.35 3.14
N LEU A 281 10.71 -11.61 2.75
CA LEU A 281 9.65 -12.41 2.11
C LEU A 281 8.46 -12.64 3.05
N ARG A 282 8.72 -12.91 4.34
CA ARG A 282 7.67 -13.03 5.36
C ARG A 282 6.89 -11.73 5.51
N SER A 283 7.55 -10.57 5.50
CA SER A 283 6.89 -9.26 5.55
C SER A 283 5.91 -9.07 4.40
N TRP A 284 6.28 -9.43 3.17
CA TRP A 284 5.37 -9.39 2.01
C TRP A 284 4.25 -10.43 2.09
N ASP A 285 4.50 -11.61 2.66
CA ASP A 285 3.47 -12.63 2.89
C ASP A 285 2.44 -12.14 3.92
N LEU A 286 2.87 -11.50 5.00
CA LEU A 286 1.99 -10.86 5.99
C LEU A 286 1.14 -9.73 5.38
N LEU A 287 1.74 -8.89 4.51
CA LEU A 287 0.98 -7.90 3.75
C LEU A 287 -0.15 -8.57 2.94
N ALA A 288 0.20 -9.60 2.17
CA ALA A 288 -0.74 -10.28 1.29
C ALA A 288 -1.88 -10.99 2.05
N ARG A 289 -1.58 -11.59 3.21
CA ARG A 289 -2.56 -12.37 3.98
C ARG A 289 -3.46 -11.52 4.86
N TYR A 290 -2.95 -10.43 5.41
CA TYR A 290 -3.68 -9.69 6.45
C TYR A 290 -4.03 -8.26 6.03
N VAL A 291 -3.12 -7.53 5.39
CA VAL A 291 -3.32 -6.11 5.07
C VAL A 291 -4.21 -5.95 3.84
N ILE A 292 -3.87 -6.63 2.75
CA ILE A 292 -4.64 -6.51 1.48
C ILE A 292 -6.11 -6.93 1.65
N PRO A 293 -6.44 -8.10 2.27
CA PRO A 293 -7.83 -8.49 2.46
C PRO A 293 -8.62 -7.55 3.35
N GLU A 294 -7.96 -6.97 4.36
CA GLU A 294 -8.58 -6.02 5.28
C GLU A 294 -8.93 -4.69 4.58
N LEU A 295 -7.98 -4.13 3.82
CA LEU A 295 -8.18 -2.84 3.13
C LEU A 295 -9.15 -2.96 1.95
N ASN A 296 -9.15 -4.08 1.25
CA ASN A 296 -10.06 -4.34 0.14
C ASN A 296 -11.45 -4.84 0.57
N GLY A 297 -11.68 -4.99 1.88
CA GLY A 297 -12.96 -5.42 2.41
C GLY A 297 -13.32 -6.88 2.13
N TYR A 298 -12.35 -7.74 1.76
CA TYR A 298 -12.62 -9.16 1.45
C TYR A 298 -13.14 -9.95 2.65
N THR A 299 -12.87 -9.50 3.87
CA THR A 299 -13.35 -10.10 5.12
C THR A 299 -14.65 -9.48 5.64
N ALA A 300 -15.17 -8.43 5.02
CA ALA A 300 -16.33 -7.68 5.50
C ALA A 300 -17.59 -8.57 5.64
N GLY A 301 -17.89 -9.39 4.63
CA GLY A 301 -19.02 -10.29 4.66
C GLY A 301 -18.92 -11.39 5.76
N LEU A 302 -17.71 -11.85 6.05
CA LEU A 302 -17.49 -12.80 7.13
C LEU A 302 -17.73 -12.16 8.51
N ARG A 303 -17.25 -10.93 8.71
CA ARG A 303 -17.49 -10.15 9.94
C ARG A 303 -18.96 -9.84 10.13
N GLU A 304 -19.64 -9.37 9.09
CA GLU A 304 -21.07 -9.10 9.12
C GLU A 304 -21.86 -10.36 9.51
N SER A 305 -21.53 -11.51 8.91
CA SER A 305 -22.16 -12.80 9.23
C SER A 305 -21.91 -13.18 10.70
N GLN A 306 -20.70 -13.00 11.20
CA GLN A 306 -20.37 -13.28 12.60
C GLN A 306 -21.12 -12.34 13.57
N GLU A 307 -21.17 -11.06 13.26
CA GLU A 307 -21.90 -10.07 14.05
C GLU A 307 -23.41 -10.36 14.03
N TYR A 308 -23.96 -10.78 12.90
CA TYR A 308 -25.35 -11.22 12.79
C TYR A 308 -25.61 -12.41 13.71
N LEU A 309 -24.76 -13.43 13.63
CA LEU A 309 -24.87 -14.61 14.50
C LEU A 309 -24.78 -14.23 15.98
N ASN A 310 -23.83 -13.37 16.36
CA ASN A 310 -23.67 -12.92 17.74
C ASN A 310 -24.92 -12.17 18.26
N ARG A 311 -25.49 -11.30 17.44
CA ARG A 311 -26.70 -10.53 17.79
C ARG A 311 -27.95 -11.41 17.92
N HIS A 312 -28.05 -12.45 17.11
CA HIS A 312 -29.25 -13.30 17.04
C HIS A 312 -29.06 -14.68 17.67
N GLN A 313 -27.90 -14.94 18.29
CA GLN A 313 -27.54 -16.27 18.81
C GLN A 313 -28.63 -16.88 19.70
N ALA A 314 -29.17 -16.11 20.65
CA ALA A 314 -30.18 -16.59 21.57
C ALA A 314 -31.47 -16.99 20.84
N GLU A 315 -31.92 -16.22 19.86
CA GLU A 315 -33.13 -16.50 19.09
C GLU A 315 -32.94 -17.73 18.19
N LEU A 316 -31.81 -17.80 17.49
CA LEU A 316 -31.49 -18.93 16.60
C LEU A 316 -31.37 -20.24 17.38
N MET A 317 -30.70 -20.21 18.53
CA MET A 317 -30.56 -21.39 19.38
C MET A 317 -31.88 -21.79 20.03
N ALA A 318 -32.71 -20.83 20.43
CA ALA A 318 -34.05 -21.12 20.93
C ALA A 318 -34.96 -21.77 19.87
N GLY A 319 -34.88 -21.27 18.62
CA GLY A 319 -35.60 -21.87 17.49
C GLY A 319 -35.16 -23.31 17.19
N ALA A 320 -33.85 -23.53 17.13
CA ALA A 320 -33.27 -24.86 16.94
C ALA A 320 -33.65 -25.80 18.08
N GLY A 321 -33.56 -25.35 19.33
CA GLY A 321 -33.95 -26.10 20.51
C GLY A 321 -35.42 -26.50 20.49
N LYS A 322 -36.35 -25.59 20.15
CA LYS A 322 -37.76 -25.89 19.98
C LYS A 322 -38.02 -26.95 18.91
N ALA A 323 -37.32 -26.89 17.77
CA ALA A 323 -37.46 -27.88 16.70
C ALA A 323 -37.02 -29.28 17.15
N VAL A 324 -35.91 -29.37 17.85
CA VAL A 324 -35.42 -30.66 18.40
C VAL A 324 -36.38 -31.21 19.42
N VAL A 325 -36.79 -30.39 20.41
CA VAL A 325 -37.75 -30.81 21.47
C VAL A 325 -39.08 -31.24 20.85
N SER A 326 -39.61 -30.55 19.87
CA SER A 326 -40.85 -30.93 19.16
C SER A 326 -40.74 -32.33 18.52
N LYS A 327 -39.59 -32.65 17.91
CA LYS A 327 -39.36 -33.99 17.32
C LYS A 327 -39.19 -35.09 18.39
N ILE A 328 -38.53 -34.76 19.48
CA ILE A 328 -38.41 -35.70 20.63
C ILE A 328 -39.78 -36.01 21.24
N LEU A 329 -40.59 -34.98 21.47
CA LEU A 329 -41.94 -35.14 22.06
C LEU A 329 -42.92 -35.86 21.11
N ALA A 330 -42.70 -35.82 19.81
CA ALA A 330 -43.49 -36.55 18.83
C ALA A 330 -43.20 -38.08 18.83
N ASN A 331 -42.18 -38.55 19.55
CA ASN A 331 -41.84 -39.96 19.68
C ASN A 331 -41.87 -40.40 21.15
N GLU A 332 -42.79 -41.26 21.50
CA GLU A 332 -43.04 -41.66 22.90
C GLU A 332 -41.79 -42.21 23.61
N ARG A 333 -40.96 -43.00 22.93
CA ARG A 333 -39.73 -43.57 23.56
C ARG A 333 -38.66 -42.47 23.77
N ALA A 334 -38.54 -41.53 22.81
CA ALA A 334 -37.60 -40.40 22.93
C ALA A 334 -38.08 -39.42 24.02
N ALA A 335 -39.37 -39.16 24.13
CA ALA A 335 -39.95 -38.30 25.17
C ALA A 335 -39.70 -38.86 26.57
N ALA A 336 -39.91 -40.16 26.78
CA ALA A 336 -39.63 -40.83 28.05
C ALA A 336 -38.13 -40.77 28.44
N ALA A 337 -37.24 -40.96 27.47
CA ALA A 337 -35.81 -40.87 27.69
C ALA A 337 -35.38 -39.43 28.05
N LEU A 338 -35.94 -38.41 27.39
CA LEU A 338 -35.69 -36.99 27.70
C LEU A 338 -36.12 -36.67 29.14
N GLN A 339 -37.32 -37.12 29.55
CA GLN A 339 -37.82 -36.90 30.90
C GLN A 339 -36.89 -37.50 31.96
N THR A 340 -36.43 -38.73 31.76
CA THR A 340 -35.48 -39.41 32.67
C THR A 340 -34.16 -38.62 32.76
N THR A 341 -33.66 -38.12 31.61
CA THR A 341 -32.42 -37.32 31.55
C THR A 341 -32.57 -35.98 32.29
N MET A 342 -33.71 -35.32 32.15
CA MET A 342 -34.00 -34.06 32.85
C MET A 342 -34.11 -34.26 34.36
N GLU A 343 -34.74 -35.35 34.83
CA GLU A 343 -34.83 -35.71 36.25
C GLU A 343 -33.44 -35.96 36.84
N GLN A 344 -32.60 -36.70 36.12
CA GLN A 344 -31.20 -36.94 36.53
C GLN A 344 -30.38 -35.66 36.58
N ALA A 345 -30.51 -34.77 35.61
CA ALA A 345 -29.84 -33.49 35.59
C ALA A 345 -30.29 -32.56 36.73
N ALA A 346 -31.59 -32.55 37.04
CA ALA A 346 -32.15 -31.80 38.18
C ALA A 346 -31.61 -32.33 39.52
N GLN A 347 -31.54 -33.65 39.69
CA GLN A 347 -30.96 -34.27 40.88
C GLN A 347 -29.46 -33.96 41.03
N ALA A 348 -28.69 -34.00 39.93
CA ALA A 348 -27.27 -33.66 39.94
C ALA A 348 -27.04 -32.17 40.26
N ALA A 349 -27.88 -31.26 39.75
CA ALA A 349 -27.81 -29.82 40.05
C ALA A 349 -28.15 -29.57 41.55
N ALA A 350 -29.15 -30.21 42.09
CA ALA A 350 -29.52 -30.12 43.50
C ALA A 350 -28.40 -30.64 44.42
N ALA A 351 -27.75 -31.75 44.04
CA ALA A 351 -26.61 -32.28 44.77
C ALA A 351 -25.42 -31.34 44.79
N LYS A 352 -25.11 -30.69 43.65
CA LYS A 352 -24.06 -29.65 43.56
C LYS A 352 -24.35 -28.43 44.42
N GLN A 353 -25.60 -27.96 44.46
CA GLN A 353 -25.98 -26.83 45.31
C GLN A 353 -25.91 -27.21 46.82
N ALA A 354 -26.29 -28.43 47.19
CA ALA A 354 -26.13 -28.90 48.55
C ALA A 354 -24.66 -28.93 48.99
N THR A 355 -23.77 -29.41 48.12
CA THR A 355 -22.33 -29.45 48.43
C THR A 355 -21.69 -28.05 48.50
N GLN A 356 -22.18 -27.07 47.72
CA GLN A 356 -21.73 -25.68 47.80
C GLN A 356 -22.26 -24.95 49.04
N SER A 357 -23.43 -25.35 49.59
CA SER A 357 -23.98 -24.74 50.80
C SER A 357 -23.31 -25.26 52.10
N GLU A 358 -22.65 -26.43 52.05
CA GLU A 358 -21.85 -26.96 53.18
C GLU A 358 -20.44 -26.34 53.27
N PHE A 359 -19.94 -25.70 52.20
CA PHE A 359 -18.66 -25.00 52.23
C PHE A 359 -18.84 -23.55 52.71
N ARG A 360 -19.00 -23.36 54.03
CA ARG A 360 -18.78 -22.06 54.69
C ARG A 360 -17.29 -21.87 54.90
N PRO A 361 -16.68 -20.82 54.38
CA PRO A 361 -15.33 -20.42 54.80
C PRO A 361 -15.45 -19.77 56.19
N GLY A 362 -15.30 -20.57 57.20
CA GLY A 362 -15.17 -20.14 58.60
C GLY A 362 -13.81 -20.50 59.12
N GLY A 363 -12.92 -19.54 59.14
CA GLY A 363 -11.55 -19.68 59.67
C GLY A 363 -10.83 -18.38 59.67
N GLY A 364 -11.14 -17.49 60.62
CA GLY A 364 -10.35 -16.30 60.89
C GLY A 364 -8.91 -16.69 61.27
N LEU A 365 -7.94 -16.05 60.63
CA LEU A 365 -6.53 -16.06 61.03
C LEU A 365 -6.39 -15.44 62.42
N PRO A 366 -5.63 -16.04 63.36
CA PRO A 366 -5.30 -15.41 64.64
C PRO A 366 -4.39 -14.22 64.42
N THR A 367 -4.78 -13.08 64.94
CA THR A 367 -3.89 -11.92 65.09
C THR A 367 -2.81 -12.26 66.12
N SER A 368 -1.56 -12.36 65.71
CA SER A 368 -0.43 -12.34 66.62
C SER A 368 -0.09 -10.88 66.94
N THR A 369 -0.39 -10.44 68.14
CA THR A 369 0.33 -9.40 68.84
C THR A 369 1.62 -10.05 69.42
N ASP A 370 2.78 -9.59 68.92
CA ASP A 370 3.94 -9.12 69.64
C ASP A 370 5.01 -8.66 68.65
#